data_89987d9bd70307cd89ae8a6206774ce8
#
_entry.id   89987d9bd70307cd89ae8a6206774ce8
#
_cell.length_a   1.000
_cell.length_b   1.000
_cell.length_c   1.000
_cell.angle_alpha   90.00
_cell.angle_beta   90.00
_cell.angle_gamma   90.00
#
_symmetry.space_group_name_H-M   'P 1'
#
loop_
_entity.id
_entity.type
_entity.pdbx_description
1 polymer ?
#
loop_
_entity_poly.entity_id
_entity_poly.type
_entity_poly.pdbx_seq_one_letter_code
_entity_poly.pdbx_strand_id
1 'polypeptide(L)'
;MTEQERAELERLKAALRQVNENSGYGSDATFTTRLVFRAAVLRYWRADRDGTVYRLFEAFTELDGGAELTRLRCSSAGEQRQAMDALAAKLAQALPDIPAEDARELCCACMCAVSGRDSLTEEYDAAHRAAQHHMNPLVPAIVVIVIAALVFLVYRFA
;
A
#
# COMPACT_ATOMS: atom_id res chain seq x y z
N MET A 1 -2.17 -17.59 -10.99
CA MET A 1 -0.92 -17.96 -10.25
C MET A 1 -1.03 -19.32 -9.58
N THR A 2 0.05 -20.12 -9.59
CA THR A 2 0.20 -21.37 -8.82
C THR A 2 0.34 -21.09 -7.32
N GLU A 3 0.27 -22.11 -6.48
CA GLU A 3 0.48 -21.96 -5.03
C GLU A 3 1.90 -21.45 -4.69
N GLN A 4 2.90 -21.92 -5.42
CA GLN A 4 4.29 -21.45 -5.25
C GLN A 4 4.45 -19.98 -5.63
N GLU A 5 3.83 -19.53 -6.72
CA GLU A 5 3.84 -18.13 -7.15
C GLU A 5 3.09 -17.23 -6.17
N ARG A 6 2.00 -17.70 -5.58
CA ARG A 6 1.31 -16.97 -4.49
C ARG A 6 2.18 -16.81 -3.24
N ALA A 7 2.88 -17.86 -2.85
CA ALA A 7 3.83 -17.78 -1.75
C ALA A 7 4.98 -16.80 -2.05
N GLU A 8 5.42 -16.72 -3.30
CA GLU A 8 6.42 -15.76 -3.77
C GLU A 8 5.85 -14.32 -3.73
N LEU A 9 4.61 -14.13 -4.15
CA LEU A 9 3.91 -12.85 -4.10
C LEU A 9 3.76 -12.34 -2.65
N GLU A 10 3.46 -13.21 -1.68
CA GLU A 10 3.42 -12.84 -0.27
C GLU A 10 4.79 -12.40 0.27
N ARG A 11 5.88 -13.04 -0.19
CA ARG A 11 7.25 -12.59 0.14
C ARG A 11 7.56 -11.22 -0.44
N LEU A 12 7.13 -10.93 -1.67
CA LEU A 12 7.24 -9.61 -2.28
C LEU A 12 6.44 -8.56 -1.49
N LYS A 13 5.21 -8.86 -1.08
CA LYS A 13 4.38 -7.98 -0.25
C LYS A 13 5.07 -7.65 1.08
N ALA A 14 5.63 -8.65 1.74
CA ALA A 14 6.38 -8.44 2.99
C ALA A 14 7.59 -7.53 2.77
N ALA A 15 8.35 -7.72 1.69
CA ALA A 15 9.47 -6.86 1.34
C ALA A 15 9.05 -5.41 1.07
N LEU A 16 7.94 -5.21 0.34
CA LEU A 16 7.39 -3.88 0.06
C LEU A 16 6.95 -3.16 1.34
N ARG A 17 6.30 -3.86 2.28
CA ARG A 17 5.95 -3.32 3.60
C ARG A 17 7.22 -2.86 4.34
N GLN A 18 8.26 -3.67 4.33
CA GLN A 18 9.52 -3.35 4.99
C GLN A 18 10.23 -2.16 4.33
N VAL A 19 10.21 -2.04 3.00
CA VAL A 19 10.71 -0.85 2.29
C VAL A 19 9.90 0.38 2.68
N ASN A 20 8.57 0.28 2.71
CA ASN A 20 7.69 1.38 3.08
C ASN A 20 7.91 1.87 4.52
N GLU A 21 8.06 0.95 5.47
CA GLU A 21 8.35 1.25 6.88
C GLU A 21 9.72 1.91 7.06
N ASN A 22 10.76 1.38 6.40
CA ASN A 22 12.13 1.86 6.55
C ASN A 22 12.42 3.15 5.76
N SER A 23 11.63 3.46 4.73
CA SER A 23 11.78 4.70 3.96
C SER A 23 11.31 5.95 4.74
N GLY A 24 10.61 5.75 5.85
CA GLY A 24 9.97 6.82 6.63
C GLY A 24 8.82 7.49 5.85
N TYR A 25 7.87 8.03 6.58
CA TYR A 25 6.76 8.80 5.98
C TYR A 25 7.31 10.13 5.41
N GLY A 26 7.86 10.12 4.20
CA GLY A 26 8.40 11.31 3.55
C GLY A 26 9.54 11.09 2.57
N SER A 27 10.12 9.90 2.49
CA SER A 27 11.16 9.60 1.49
C SER A 27 10.53 8.98 0.23
N ASP A 28 9.79 9.79 -0.52
CA ASP A 28 9.23 9.38 -1.83
C ASP A 28 10.32 8.98 -2.84
N ALA A 29 11.56 9.44 -2.62
CA ALA A 29 12.69 9.18 -3.51
C ALA A 29 12.98 7.67 -3.71
N THR A 30 12.75 6.84 -2.68
CA THR A 30 12.96 5.39 -2.78
C THR A 30 12.01 4.75 -3.79
N PHE A 31 10.76 5.19 -3.82
CA PHE A 31 9.73 4.63 -4.70
C PHE A 31 9.71 5.29 -6.08
N THR A 32 10.02 6.59 -6.17
CA THR A 32 9.95 7.36 -7.41
C THR A 32 11.17 7.17 -8.31
N THR A 33 12.30 6.71 -7.77
CA THR A 33 13.49 6.40 -8.55
C THR A 33 13.56 4.91 -8.85
N ARG A 34 13.31 4.51 -10.08
CA ARG A 34 13.17 3.14 -10.56
C ARG A 34 14.26 2.19 -10.05
N LEU A 35 15.54 2.54 -10.23
CA LEU A 35 16.66 1.72 -9.77
C LEU A 35 16.76 1.62 -8.26
N VAL A 36 16.42 2.69 -7.54
CA VAL A 36 16.45 2.72 -6.07
C VAL A 36 15.32 1.86 -5.53
N PHE A 37 14.12 1.98 -6.08
CA PHE A 37 12.97 1.15 -5.72
C PHE A 37 13.25 -0.34 -5.91
N ARG A 38 13.72 -0.70 -7.10
CA ARG A 38 14.10 -2.08 -7.40
C ARG A 38 15.14 -2.63 -6.40
N ALA A 39 16.22 -1.88 -6.18
CA ALA A 39 17.28 -2.29 -5.26
C ALA A 39 16.80 -2.41 -3.81
N ALA A 40 15.93 -1.48 -3.36
CA ALA A 40 15.35 -1.50 -2.04
C ALA A 40 14.48 -2.74 -1.81
N VAL A 41 13.62 -3.10 -2.77
CA VAL A 41 12.77 -4.29 -2.68
C VAL A 41 13.63 -5.57 -2.68
N LEU A 42 14.58 -5.69 -3.60
CA LEU A 42 15.44 -6.87 -3.70
C LEU A 42 16.38 -7.06 -2.51
N ARG A 43 16.58 -6.04 -1.68
CA ARG A 43 17.29 -6.18 -0.41
C ARG A 43 16.56 -7.07 0.58
N TYR A 44 15.24 -7.05 0.58
CA TYR A 44 14.38 -7.79 1.51
C TYR A 44 13.71 -9.00 0.87
N TRP A 45 13.70 -9.07 -0.46
CA TRP A 45 13.09 -10.15 -1.22
C TRP A 45 14.14 -10.95 -1.96
N ARG A 46 14.31 -12.23 -1.58
CA ARG A 46 15.09 -13.20 -2.32
C ARG A 46 14.24 -13.81 -3.42
N ALA A 47 14.16 -13.09 -4.54
CA ALA A 47 13.34 -13.47 -5.67
C ALA A 47 13.90 -14.69 -6.41
N ASP A 48 13.02 -15.57 -6.87
CA ASP A 48 13.30 -16.51 -7.94
C ASP A 48 13.35 -15.73 -9.27
N ARG A 49 14.53 -15.49 -9.80
CA ARG A 49 14.74 -14.63 -10.98
C ARG A 49 14.15 -15.19 -12.27
N ASP A 50 13.93 -16.49 -12.33
CA ASP A 50 13.32 -17.16 -13.48
C ASP A 50 11.79 -17.28 -13.31
N GLY A 51 11.27 -16.93 -12.13
CA GLY A 51 9.85 -17.06 -11.79
C GLY A 51 8.97 -15.94 -12.37
N THR A 52 7.70 -16.26 -12.56
CA THR A 52 6.66 -15.36 -13.08
C THR A 52 6.54 -14.09 -12.25
N VAL A 53 6.57 -14.19 -10.92
CA VAL A 53 6.41 -13.05 -10.01
C VAL A 53 7.57 -12.05 -10.15
N TYR A 54 8.79 -12.56 -10.34
CA TYR A 54 9.95 -11.69 -10.57
C TYR A 54 9.86 -10.96 -11.91
N ARG A 55 9.48 -11.66 -12.99
CA ARG A 55 9.30 -11.05 -14.32
C ARG A 55 8.22 -9.97 -14.31
N LEU A 56 7.11 -10.23 -13.62
CA LEU A 56 6.06 -9.23 -13.42
C LEU A 56 6.55 -8.03 -12.60
N PHE A 57 7.32 -8.25 -11.53
CA PHE A 57 7.88 -7.18 -10.71
C PHE A 57 8.89 -6.32 -11.49
N GLU A 58 9.76 -6.93 -12.32
CA GLU A 58 10.68 -6.18 -13.18
C GLU A 58 9.90 -5.29 -14.15
N ALA A 59 8.91 -5.84 -14.87
CA ALA A 59 8.07 -5.07 -15.78
C ALA A 59 7.25 -3.99 -15.06
N PHE A 60 6.73 -4.28 -13.86
CA PHE A 60 6.07 -3.30 -12.99
C PHE A 60 7.01 -2.13 -12.66
N THR A 61 8.26 -2.43 -12.35
CA THR A 61 9.28 -1.42 -12.06
C THR A 61 9.61 -0.59 -13.30
N GLU A 62 9.71 -1.23 -14.48
CA GLU A 62 9.94 -0.54 -15.75
C GLU A 62 8.80 0.40 -16.16
N LEU A 63 7.58 0.12 -15.72
CA LEU A 63 6.39 0.97 -15.93
C LEU A 63 6.20 2.02 -14.81
N ASP A 64 7.24 2.33 -14.04
CA ASP A 64 7.21 3.29 -12.93
C ASP A 64 6.19 2.94 -11.83
N GLY A 65 5.92 1.64 -11.62
CA GLY A 65 4.98 1.14 -10.63
C GLY A 65 5.26 1.64 -9.21
N GLY A 66 6.53 1.80 -8.83
CA GLY A 66 6.91 2.38 -7.54
C GLY A 66 6.42 3.82 -7.35
N ALA A 67 6.56 4.66 -8.37
CA ALA A 67 6.04 6.04 -8.35
C ALA A 67 4.51 6.06 -8.23
N GLU A 68 3.83 5.16 -8.93
CA GLU A 68 2.38 5.04 -8.87
C GLU A 68 1.89 4.59 -7.48
N LEU A 69 2.59 3.64 -6.83
CA LEU A 69 2.31 3.25 -5.45
C LEU A 69 2.39 4.44 -4.49
N THR A 70 3.41 5.27 -4.62
CA THR A 70 3.57 6.48 -3.79
C THR A 70 2.45 7.48 -4.02
N ARG A 71 2.14 7.75 -5.29
CA ARG A 71 1.10 8.71 -5.69
C ARG A 71 -0.28 8.33 -5.12
N LEU A 72 -0.58 7.04 -5.10
CA LEU A 72 -1.91 6.53 -4.75
C LEU A 72 -2.04 6.06 -3.30
N ARG A 73 -0.95 6.03 -2.53
CA ARG A 73 -0.93 5.47 -1.18
C ARG A 73 -2.04 5.99 -0.27
N CYS A 74 -2.36 7.28 -0.37
CA CYS A 74 -3.39 7.94 0.43
C CYS A 74 -4.75 8.10 -0.29
N SER A 75 -4.89 7.54 -1.50
CA SER A 75 -6.14 7.58 -2.27
C SER A 75 -7.17 6.59 -1.72
N SER A 76 -8.43 6.71 -2.18
CA SER A 76 -9.48 5.74 -1.89
C SER A 76 -9.16 4.37 -2.49
N ALA A 77 -9.75 3.29 -1.94
CA ALA A 77 -9.56 1.94 -2.49
C ALA A 77 -10.05 1.83 -3.93
N GLY A 78 -11.12 2.57 -4.30
CA GLY A 78 -11.64 2.62 -5.66
C GLY A 78 -10.63 3.23 -6.66
N GLU A 79 -10.02 4.38 -6.30
CA GLU A 79 -8.98 5.02 -7.13
C GLU A 79 -7.74 4.14 -7.25
N GLN A 80 -7.29 3.54 -6.14
CA GLN A 80 -6.18 2.61 -6.12
C GLN A 80 -6.44 1.41 -7.04
N ARG A 81 -7.62 0.81 -6.95
CA ARG A 81 -8.02 -0.31 -7.80
C ARG A 81 -8.03 0.07 -9.28
N GLN A 82 -8.66 1.18 -9.62
CA GLN A 82 -8.74 1.64 -11.02
C GLN A 82 -7.35 1.86 -11.62
N ALA A 83 -6.45 2.49 -10.87
CA ALA A 83 -5.08 2.73 -11.32
C ALA A 83 -4.28 1.41 -11.43
N MET A 84 -4.45 0.48 -10.50
CA MET A 84 -3.80 -0.82 -10.56
C MET A 84 -4.33 -1.69 -11.71
N ASP A 85 -5.63 -1.64 -12.00
CA ASP A 85 -6.20 -2.30 -13.17
C ASP A 85 -5.63 -1.72 -14.49
N ALA A 86 -5.45 -0.41 -14.58
CA ALA A 86 -4.84 0.24 -15.74
C ALA A 86 -3.34 -0.13 -15.90
N LEU A 87 -2.60 -0.23 -14.78
CA LEU A 87 -1.20 -0.65 -14.80
C LEU A 87 -1.07 -2.13 -15.15
N ALA A 88 -1.94 -2.98 -14.63
CA ALA A 88 -2.00 -4.41 -14.96
C ALA A 88 -2.28 -4.66 -16.46
N ALA A 89 -3.13 -3.84 -17.08
CA ALA A 89 -3.36 -3.92 -18.52
C ALA A 89 -2.08 -3.61 -19.33
N LYS A 90 -1.27 -2.65 -18.90
CA LYS A 90 0.04 -2.37 -19.53
C LYS A 90 1.02 -3.51 -19.31
N LEU A 91 1.04 -4.11 -18.12
CA LEU A 91 1.88 -5.28 -17.83
C LEU A 91 1.52 -6.47 -18.70
N ALA A 92 0.23 -6.76 -18.87
CA ALA A 92 -0.23 -7.84 -19.74
C ALA A 92 0.14 -7.62 -21.21
N GLN A 93 0.23 -6.35 -21.67
CA GLN A 93 0.74 -6.03 -22.99
C GLN A 93 2.26 -6.23 -23.12
N ALA A 94 3.01 -5.91 -22.04
CA ALA A 94 4.47 -6.08 -22.02
C ALA A 94 4.90 -7.55 -21.88
N LEU A 95 4.09 -8.38 -21.24
CA LEU A 95 4.34 -9.79 -20.96
C LEU A 95 3.16 -10.66 -21.44
N PRO A 96 2.99 -10.84 -22.77
CA PRO A 96 1.81 -11.51 -23.34
C PRO A 96 1.74 -13.02 -23.03
N ASP A 97 2.82 -13.61 -22.57
CA ASP A 97 2.92 -15.01 -22.12
C ASP A 97 2.44 -15.22 -20.68
N ILE A 98 2.19 -14.15 -19.93
CA ILE A 98 1.69 -14.20 -18.56
C ILE A 98 0.19 -13.81 -18.56
N PRO A 99 -0.66 -14.56 -17.84
CA PRO A 99 -2.08 -14.23 -17.74
C PRO A 99 -2.31 -12.82 -17.18
N ALA A 100 -3.21 -12.05 -17.80
CA ALA A 100 -3.55 -10.70 -17.36
C ALA A 100 -4.05 -10.65 -15.91
N GLU A 101 -4.65 -11.72 -15.44
CA GLU A 101 -5.12 -11.88 -14.06
C GLU A 101 -3.95 -11.92 -13.07
N ASP A 102 -2.83 -12.56 -13.44
CA ASP A 102 -1.62 -12.62 -12.61
C ASP A 102 -0.97 -11.23 -12.50
N ALA A 103 -0.94 -10.47 -13.59
CA ALA A 103 -0.48 -9.08 -13.59
C ALA A 103 -1.34 -8.20 -12.67
N ARG A 104 -2.66 -8.40 -12.70
CA ARG A 104 -3.61 -7.70 -11.83
C ARG A 104 -3.42 -8.07 -10.36
N GLU A 105 -3.27 -9.35 -10.07
CA GLU A 105 -3.04 -9.85 -8.71
C GLU A 105 -1.77 -9.23 -8.12
N LEU A 106 -0.67 -9.15 -8.89
CA LEU A 106 0.57 -8.50 -8.48
C LEU A 106 0.36 -7.00 -8.20
N CYS A 107 -0.25 -6.26 -9.12
CA CYS A 107 -0.47 -4.82 -8.95
C CYS A 107 -1.29 -4.51 -7.70
N CYS A 108 -2.41 -5.24 -7.49
CA CYS A 108 -3.25 -5.08 -6.32
C CYS A 108 -2.50 -5.46 -5.03
N ALA A 109 -1.72 -6.54 -5.04
CA ALA A 109 -0.92 -6.97 -3.91
C ALA A 109 0.13 -5.93 -3.52
N CYS A 110 0.84 -5.34 -4.50
CA CYS A 110 1.81 -4.26 -4.27
C CYS A 110 1.14 -3.03 -3.64
N MET A 111 -0.02 -2.62 -4.15
CA MET A 111 -0.76 -1.47 -3.63
C MET A 111 -1.25 -1.72 -2.21
N CYS A 112 -1.82 -2.88 -1.92
CA CYS A 112 -2.23 -3.28 -0.57
C CYS A 112 -1.04 -3.24 0.40
N ALA A 113 0.13 -3.75 -0.03
CA ALA A 113 1.33 -3.76 0.82
C ALA A 113 1.78 -2.36 1.24
N VAL A 114 1.65 -1.36 0.35
CA VAL A 114 2.13 0.01 0.59
C VAL A 114 1.07 0.89 1.26
N SER A 115 -0.22 0.66 0.95
CA SER A 115 -1.33 1.42 1.55
C SER A 115 -1.76 0.90 2.92
N GLY A 116 -1.24 -0.25 3.37
CA GLY A 116 -1.65 -0.89 4.63
C GLY A 116 -3.07 -1.45 4.58
N ARG A 117 -3.59 -1.77 3.40
CA ARG A 117 -4.93 -2.33 3.19
C ARG A 117 -4.84 -3.84 2.95
N ASP A 118 -5.87 -4.56 3.36
CA ASP A 118 -5.99 -6.00 3.06
C ASP A 118 -6.61 -6.24 1.67
N SER A 119 -7.44 -5.29 1.20
CA SER A 119 -8.16 -5.38 -0.07
C SER A 119 -8.37 -3.99 -0.67
N LEU A 120 -8.48 -3.91 -2.00
CA LEU A 120 -8.84 -2.70 -2.76
C LEU A 120 -10.32 -2.74 -3.20
N THR A 121 -11.21 -3.27 -2.38
CA THR A 121 -12.65 -3.30 -2.65
C THR A 121 -13.36 -2.12 -2.00
N GLU A 122 -14.47 -1.65 -2.60
CA GLU A 122 -15.30 -0.60 -2.02
C GLU A 122 -15.92 -1.01 -0.68
N GLU A 123 -16.15 -2.31 -0.48
CA GLU A 123 -16.62 -2.89 0.79
C GLU A 123 -15.63 -2.62 1.93
N TYR A 124 -14.33 -2.66 1.65
CA TYR A 124 -13.29 -2.30 2.62
C TYR A 124 -13.41 -0.83 3.04
N ASP A 125 -13.59 0.09 2.09
CA ASP A 125 -13.77 1.52 2.39
C ASP A 125 -15.07 1.79 3.15
N ALA A 126 -16.13 1.05 2.85
CA ALA A 126 -17.39 1.15 3.57
C ALA A 126 -17.26 0.66 5.02
N ALA A 127 -16.62 -0.48 5.23
CA ALA A 127 -16.35 -1.03 6.57
C ALA A 127 -15.44 -0.11 7.38
N HIS A 128 -14.39 0.45 6.76
CA HIS A 128 -13.46 1.39 7.43
C HIS A 128 -14.15 2.71 7.79
N ARG A 129 -14.98 3.25 6.91
CA ARG A 129 -15.80 4.44 7.20
C ARG A 129 -16.81 4.18 8.33
N ALA A 130 -17.46 3.01 8.31
CA ALA A 130 -18.36 2.60 9.40
C ALA A 130 -17.61 2.49 10.73
N ALA A 131 -16.41 1.89 10.74
CA ALA A 131 -15.58 1.77 11.95
C ALA A 131 -15.11 3.15 12.47
N GLN A 132 -14.77 4.09 11.59
CA GLN A 132 -14.40 5.46 11.97
C GLN A 132 -15.60 6.24 12.52
N HIS A 133 -16.82 6.03 11.98
CA HIS A 133 -18.04 6.65 12.52
C HIS A 133 -18.46 6.06 13.88
N HIS A 134 -18.03 4.84 14.22
CA HIS A 134 -18.21 4.25 15.55
C HIS A 134 -17.16 4.69 16.58
N MET A 135 -16.15 5.45 16.20
CA MET A 135 -15.30 6.16 17.16
C MET A 135 -16.17 7.21 17.86
N ASN A 136 -16.66 6.77 19.02
CA ASN A 136 -17.62 7.40 19.89
C ASN A 136 -17.38 8.93 19.98
N PRO A 137 -18.32 9.80 19.56
CA PRO A 137 -18.16 11.26 19.63
C PRO A 137 -17.97 11.77 21.08
N LEU A 138 -18.18 10.89 22.07
CA LEU A 138 -17.91 11.17 23.48
C LEU A 138 -16.42 11.31 23.80
N VAL A 139 -15.51 10.68 23.04
CA VAL A 139 -14.06 10.75 23.32
C VAL A 139 -13.51 12.16 23.17
N PRO A 140 -13.73 12.89 22.06
CA PRO A 140 -13.30 14.29 21.96
C PRO A 140 -14.05 15.20 22.94
N ALA A 141 -15.33 14.93 23.22
CA ALA A 141 -16.09 15.72 24.22
C ALA A 141 -15.51 15.56 25.63
N ILE A 142 -15.16 14.35 26.04
CA ILE A 142 -14.52 14.09 27.35
C ILE A 142 -13.17 14.79 27.43
N VAL A 143 -12.34 14.74 26.37
CA VAL A 143 -11.04 15.44 26.34
C VAL A 143 -11.19 16.94 26.50
N VAL A 144 -12.16 17.56 25.82
CA VAL A 144 -12.45 19.00 25.94
C VAL A 144 -12.92 19.36 27.37
N ILE A 145 -13.79 18.53 27.97
CA ILE A 145 -14.27 18.74 29.34
C ILE A 145 -13.13 18.64 30.36
N VAL A 146 -12.23 17.66 30.20
CA VAL A 146 -11.08 17.49 31.09
C VAL A 146 -10.12 18.68 30.99
N ILE A 147 -9.82 19.14 29.76
CA ILE A 147 -8.98 20.33 29.56
C ILE A 147 -9.61 21.58 30.17
N ALA A 148 -10.91 21.79 29.97
CA ALA A 148 -11.63 22.93 30.53
C ALA A 148 -11.64 22.91 32.08
N ALA A 149 -11.82 21.71 32.67
CA ALA A 149 -11.77 21.54 34.13
C ALA A 149 -10.35 21.82 34.69
N LEU A 150 -9.30 21.38 34.00
CA LEU A 150 -7.91 21.64 34.39
C LEU A 150 -7.58 23.13 34.31
N VAL A 151 -7.98 23.81 33.25
CA VAL A 151 -7.80 25.25 33.10
C VAL A 151 -8.55 26.03 34.19
N PHE A 152 -9.77 25.65 34.51
CA PHE A 152 -10.56 26.26 35.59
C PHE A 152 -9.91 26.09 36.96
N LEU A 153 -9.39 24.85 37.23
CA LEU A 153 -8.68 24.57 38.48
C LEU A 153 -7.41 25.45 38.63
N VAL A 154 -6.61 25.55 37.57
CA VAL A 154 -5.42 26.41 37.58
C VAL A 154 -5.80 27.87 37.82
N TYR A 155 -6.87 28.36 37.18
CA TYR A 155 -7.32 29.76 37.36
C TYR A 155 -7.88 30.04 38.75
N ARG A 156 -8.40 29.02 39.44
CA ARG A 156 -8.99 29.21 40.78
C ARG A 156 -7.95 29.13 41.91
N PHE A 157 -6.82 28.50 41.67
CA PHE A 157 -5.78 28.27 42.68
C PHE A 157 -4.46 29.02 42.41
N ALA A 158 -4.38 29.79 41.31
CA ALA A 158 -3.34 30.79 41.04
C ALA A 158 -3.77 32.17 41.56
#